data_9516f6bb26a978ae4d1108b0e2bbcea4
#
_entry.id   9516f6bb26a978ae4d1108b0e2bbcea4
#
_cell.length_a   1.000
_cell.length_b   1.000
_cell.length_c   1.000
_cell.angle_alpha   90.00
_cell.angle_beta   90.00
_cell.angle_gamma   90.00
#
_symmetry.space_group_name_H-M   'P 1'
#
loop_
_entity.id
_entity.type
_entity.pdbx_description
1 polymer ?
#
loop_
_entity_poly.entity_id
_entity_poly.type
_entity_poly.pdbx_seq_one_letter_code
_entity_poly.pdbx_strand_id
1 'polypeptide(L)'
;FFFLMIRRPPRSTLFPYTTLFRSGRIGTNETLDIDIPENTIGYIPQRGDNVFFGYPLEGKGYELCTKNKLIEGKWSDIIPLPNGVNTEQDEAYPFFLNDGVTLYFASNGEGSIGGYDIFITRLNLENNTYLKPENVGMPFNSIYNDYMMAIDEMLNIGWFVSDREQIPGKVTIYLFIPNESKQTYNIDEIKTDIKSLALIRSIRESWPENADYTDLLQQLDNIKEPQKETRPDFIFAIYNGIHYTKLDQFVSLEARNLYVKSKELRKNIIQIETKL
;
A
#
# COMPACT_ATOMS: atom_id res chain seq x y z
N PHE A 1 -2.64 -12.99 17.75
CA PHE A 1 -2.07 -12.70 16.40
C PHE A 1 -1.41 -13.98 15.90
N PHE A 2 -1.77 -14.38 14.70
CA PHE A 2 -1.19 -15.56 14.06
C PHE A 2 -0.28 -15.06 12.95
N PHE A 3 1.00 -15.42 13.00
CA PHE A 3 1.99 -14.99 12.03
C PHE A 3 2.30 -16.11 11.06
N LEU A 4 2.20 -15.80 9.79
CA LEU A 4 2.65 -16.68 8.73
C LEU A 4 3.85 -16.01 8.08
N MET A 5 5.04 -16.61 8.15
CA MET A 5 6.24 -16.03 7.54
C MET A 5 6.39 -16.51 6.10
N ILE A 6 6.46 -15.57 5.16
CA ILE A 6 6.99 -15.83 3.82
C ILE A 6 8.32 -15.10 3.72
N ARG A 7 9.43 -15.85 3.76
CA ARG A 7 10.74 -15.31 3.40
C ARG A 7 10.83 -15.23 1.89
N ARG A 8 10.91 -14.03 1.32
CA ARG A 8 11.38 -13.87 -0.06
C ARG A 8 12.60 -12.96 -0.10
N PRO A 9 13.62 -13.31 -0.95
CA PRO A 9 14.77 -12.44 -1.14
C PRO A 9 14.34 -11.14 -1.83
N PRO A 10 15.04 -10.02 -1.58
CA PRO A 10 14.73 -8.74 -2.17
C PRO A 10 15.01 -8.78 -3.67
N ARG A 11 13.99 -8.81 -4.48
CA ARG A 11 14.02 -8.30 -5.84
C ARG A 11 13.19 -7.03 -5.84
N SER A 12 13.81 -5.93 -6.12
CA SER A 12 13.37 -4.57 -6.49
C SER A 12 11.90 -4.09 -6.34
N THR A 13 11.01 -4.83 -5.68
CA THR A 13 9.66 -4.42 -5.30
C THR A 13 9.41 -4.83 -3.87
N LEU A 14 9.21 -3.87 -2.98
CA LEU A 14 8.89 -4.09 -1.56
C LEU A 14 7.65 -4.98 -1.37
N PHE A 15 6.79 -5.05 -2.38
CA PHE A 15 5.60 -5.89 -2.40
C PHE A 15 5.46 -6.58 -3.75
N PRO A 16 5.72 -7.89 -3.87
CA PRO A 16 5.42 -8.65 -5.07
C PRO A 16 3.90 -8.76 -5.34
N TYR A 17 3.06 -8.28 -4.42
CA TYR A 17 1.60 -8.39 -4.46
C TYR A 17 0.91 -7.04 -4.68
N THR A 18 1.54 -6.09 -5.35
CA THR A 18 1.01 -4.72 -5.58
C THR A 18 -0.38 -4.67 -6.23
N THR A 19 -0.88 -5.79 -6.74
CA THR A 19 -2.19 -5.89 -7.38
C THR A 19 -3.22 -6.70 -6.58
N LEU A 20 -2.88 -7.19 -5.40
CA LEU A 20 -3.71 -8.16 -4.68
C LEU A 20 -4.56 -7.57 -3.57
N PHE A 21 -4.29 -6.33 -3.18
CA PHE A 21 -5.13 -5.69 -2.20
C PHE A 21 -6.42 -5.18 -2.87
N ARG A 22 -7.56 -5.73 -2.50
CA ARG A 22 -8.84 -5.14 -2.90
C ARG A 22 -9.04 -3.75 -2.31
N SER A 23 -8.30 -3.41 -1.28
CA SER A 23 -8.26 -2.08 -0.67
C SER A 23 -7.48 -1.04 -1.49
N GLY A 24 -6.65 -1.47 -2.47
CA GLY A 24 -5.87 -0.54 -3.28
C GLY A 24 -4.62 -1.15 -3.89
N ARG A 25 -3.69 -0.29 -4.32
CA ARG A 25 -2.40 -0.68 -4.90
C ARG A 25 -1.27 0.05 -4.19
N ILE A 26 -0.18 -0.66 -3.93
CA ILE A 26 1.05 -0.14 -3.35
C ILE A 26 2.16 -0.31 -4.37
N GLY A 27 3.02 0.68 -4.53
CA GLY A 27 4.15 0.58 -5.45
C GLY A 27 4.94 1.86 -5.60
N THR A 28 5.92 1.82 -6.48
CA THR A 28 6.74 2.97 -6.89
C THR A 28 6.05 3.76 -8.01
N ASN A 29 6.60 4.92 -8.35
CA ASN A 29 6.18 5.71 -9.52
C ASN A 29 6.03 4.85 -10.80
N GLU A 30 7.01 3.98 -11.06
CA GLU A 30 6.99 3.10 -12.27
C GLU A 30 5.88 2.06 -12.21
N THR A 31 5.67 1.44 -11.04
CA THR A 31 4.67 0.35 -10.90
C THR A 31 3.25 0.85 -10.84
N LEU A 32 3.05 2.05 -10.29
CA LEU A 32 1.74 2.70 -10.20
C LEU A 32 1.41 3.53 -11.45
N ASP A 33 2.42 3.87 -12.26
CA ASP A 33 2.31 4.77 -13.42
C ASP A 33 1.75 6.14 -13.04
N ILE A 34 2.32 6.71 -11.98
CA ILE A 34 1.94 8.00 -11.44
C ILE A 34 3.19 8.83 -11.22
N ASP A 35 3.08 10.12 -11.47
CA ASP A 35 4.12 11.11 -11.19
C ASP A 35 4.18 11.38 -9.67
N ILE A 36 4.81 10.46 -8.94
CA ILE A 36 5.26 10.64 -7.56
C ILE A 36 6.78 10.63 -7.54
N PRO A 37 7.43 11.22 -6.52
CA PRO A 37 8.88 11.32 -6.46
C PRO A 37 9.58 9.96 -6.57
N GLU A 38 10.77 9.94 -7.20
CA GLU A 38 11.59 8.74 -7.30
C GLU A 38 11.93 8.18 -5.91
N ASN A 39 12.06 6.86 -5.83
CA ASN A 39 12.34 6.13 -4.59
C ASN A 39 11.25 6.26 -3.51
N THR A 40 10.08 6.73 -3.86
CA THR A 40 8.92 6.85 -2.97
C THR A 40 7.98 5.68 -3.18
N ILE A 41 7.43 5.15 -2.09
CA ILE A 41 6.37 4.15 -2.14
C ILE A 41 5.04 4.87 -1.96
N GLY A 42 4.19 4.74 -2.96
CA GLY A 42 2.84 5.30 -2.95
C GLY A 42 1.78 4.23 -2.70
N TYR A 43 0.67 4.65 -2.13
CA TYR A 43 -0.54 3.86 -1.97
C TYR A 43 -1.70 4.54 -2.70
N ILE A 44 -2.40 3.79 -3.54
CA ILE A 44 -3.60 4.23 -4.25
C ILE A 44 -4.77 3.39 -3.73
N PRO A 45 -5.76 3.98 -3.06
CA PRO A 45 -6.99 3.28 -2.68
C PRO A 45 -7.72 2.69 -3.88
N GLN A 46 -8.61 1.73 -3.65
CA GLN A 46 -9.39 1.06 -4.71
C GLN A 46 -10.13 2.05 -5.63
N ARG A 47 -10.63 3.16 -5.08
CA ARG A 47 -11.31 4.21 -5.88
C ARG A 47 -10.41 4.87 -6.91
N GLY A 48 -9.09 4.91 -6.65
CA GLY A 48 -8.10 5.41 -7.60
C GLY A 48 -8.10 6.94 -7.80
N ASP A 49 -8.76 7.67 -6.92
CA ASP A 49 -8.92 9.12 -7.02
C ASP A 49 -7.75 9.88 -6.37
N ASN A 50 -7.02 9.21 -5.49
CA ASN A 50 -5.92 9.80 -4.72
C ASN A 50 -4.73 8.86 -4.73
N VAL A 51 -3.53 9.42 -4.58
CA VAL A 51 -2.32 8.67 -4.22
C VAL A 51 -1.74 9.28 -2.96
N PHE A 52 -1.31 8.44 -2.02
CA PHE A 52 -0.72 8.83 -0.74
C PHE A 52 0.71 8.32 -0.67
N PHE A 53 1.64 9.12 -0.14
CA PHE A 53 3.06 8.79 -0.03
C PHE A 53 3.76 9.67 1.01
N GLY A 54 4.95 9.23 1.47
CA GLY A 54 5.85 10.08 2.26
C GLY A 54 6.74 10.91 1.33
N TYR A 55 6.90 12.19 1.61
CA TYR A 55 7.70 13.11 0.80
C TYR A 55 8.52 14.08 1.65
N PRO A 56 9.82 14.25 1.38
CA PRO A 56 10.64 15.21 2.11
C PRO A 56 10.25 16.64 1.72
N LEU A 57 9.67 17.38 2.67
CA LEU A 57 9.38 18.80 2.49
C LEU A 57 10.56 19.65 2.97
N GLU A 58 10.81 20.75 2.27
CA GLU A 58 11.93 21.66 2.60
C GLU A 58 11.82 22.20 4.02
N GLY A 59 12.87 22.00 4.81
CA GLY A 59 12.94 22.42 6.22
C GLY A 59 12.20 21.50 7.20
N LYS A 60 11.70 20.37 6.74
CA LYS A 60 11.02 19.34 7.54
C LYS A 60 11.57 17.96 7.16
N GLY A 61 11.18 16.92 7.92
CA GLY A 61 11.43 15.54 7.58
C GLY A 61 10.55 15.04 6.42
N TYR A 62 10.35 13.74 6.36
CA TYR A 62 9.36 13.15 5.47
C TYR A 62 7.96 13.40 6.03
N GLU A 63 7.09 14.00 5.25
CA GLU A 63 5.68 14.19 5.62
C GLU A 63 4.76 13.36 4.73
N LEU A 64 3.66 12.89 5.28
CA LEU A 64 2.62 12.23 4.51
C LEU A 64 1.90 13.24 3.63
N CYS A 65 1.89 12.94 2.35
CA CYS A 65 1.32 13.77 1.31
C CYS A 65 0.35 13.01 0.43
N THR A 66 -0.45 13.73 -0.32
CA THR A 66 -1.35 13.19 -1.33
C THR A 66 -1.30 13.99 -2.62
N LYS A 67 -1.64 13.34 -3.73
CA LYS A 67 -2.06 13.98 -4.97
C LYS A 67 -3.45 13.48 -5.31
N ASN A 68 -4.29 14.37 -5.81
CA ASN A 68 -5.67 14.07 -6.21
C ASN A 68 -5.75 13.97 -7.72
N LYS A 69 -6.54 13.03 -8.23
CA LYS A 69 -6.79 12.89 -9.65
C LYS A 69 -7.78 13.96 -10.11
N LEU A 70 -7.37 14.76 -11.07
CA LEU A 70 -8.19 15.82 -11.67
C LEU A 70 -9.09 15.27 -12.78
N ILE A 71 -10.13 16.02 -13.14
CA ILE A 71 -11.14 15.64 -14.16
C ILE A 71 -10.48 15.28 -15.50
N GLU A 72 -9.40 15.98 -15.87
CA GLU A 72 -8.65 15.71 -17.11
C GLU A 72 -7.72 14.48 -17.03
N GLY A 73 -7.76 13.73 -15.93
CA GLY A 73 -6.89 12.57 -15.70
C GLY A 73 -5.46 12.92 -15.25
N LYS A 74 -5.15 14.21 -15.09
CA LYS A 74 -3.90 14.69 -14.50
C LYS A 74 -3.94 14.58 -12.98
N TRP A 75 -2.77 14.62 -12.36
CA TRP A 75 -2.64 14.67 -10.91
C TRP A 75 -2.42 16.10 -10.44
N SER A 76 -2.94 16.43 -9.26
CA SER A 76 -2.70 17.72 -8.62
C SER A 76 -1.25 17.88 -8.19
N ASP A 77 -0.88 19.07 -7.73
CA ASP A 77 0.34 19.28 -6.97
C ASP A 77 0.34 18.44 -5.68
N ILE A 78 1.52 18.30 -5.07
CA ILE A 78 1.69 17.59 -3.80
C ILE A 78 1.01 18.40 -2.69
N ILE A 79 0.15 17.75 -1.91
CA ILE A 79 -0.60 18.36 -0.81
C ILE A 79 -0.28 17.57 0.46
N PRO A 80 0.27 18.20 1.51
CA PRO A 80 0.42 17.55 2.81
C PRO A 80 -0.92 17.09 3.37
N LEU A 81 -0.93 15.97 4.08
CA LEU A 81 -2.14 15.52 4.75
C LEU A 81 -2.57 16.52 5.84
N PRO A 82 -3.89 16.55 6.20
CA PRO A 82 -4.40 17.43 7.23
C PRO A 82 -3.67 17.28 8.57
N ASN A 83 -3.82 18.29 9.43
CA ASN A 83 -3.19 18.32 10.75
C ASN A 83 -3.49 17.08 11.59
N GLY A 84 -2.55 16.73 12.47
CA GLY A 84 -2.66 15.66 13.43
C GLY A 84 -1.84 14.41 13.09
N VAL A 85 -1.30 14.31 11.87
CA VAL A 85 -0.53 13.13 11.43
C VAL A 85 0.93 13.46 11.18
N ASN A 86 1.22 14.59 10.51
CA ASN A 86 2.59 15.03 10.24
C ASN A 86 3.18 15.74 11.46
N THR A 87 4.45 15.47 11.75
CA THR A 87 5.19 16.01 12.89
C THR A 87 6.51 16.69 12.43
N GLU A 88 7.41 16.98 13.35
CA GLU A 88 8.78 17.44 13.03
C GLU A 88 9.72 16.27 12.65
N GLN A 89 9.23 15.05 12.75
CA GLN A 89 9.96 13.83 12.46
C GLN A 89 9.57 13.30 11.08
N ASP A 90 9.93 12.06 10.79
CA ASP A 90 9.64 11.45 9.48
C ASP A 90 8.37 10.59 9.54
N GLU A 91 7.42 10.86 8.66
CA GLU A 91 6.23 10.04 8.43
C GLU A 91 6.24 9.48 6.99
N ALA A 92 6.03 8.17 6.87
CA ALA A 92 6.10 7.47 5.59
C ALA A 92 5.14 6.27 5.52
N TYR A 93 5.08 5.65 4.36
CA TYR A 93 4.38 4.39 4.10
C TYR A 93 2.90 4.37 4.51
N PRO A 94 2.09 5.33 4.03
CA PRO A 94 0.67 5.39 4.36
C PRO A 94 -0.12 4.24 3.74
N PHE A 95 -1.09 3.72 4.49
CA PHE A 95 -2.08 2.75 4.04
C PHE A 95 -3.44 3.02 4.69
N PHE A 96 -4.49 3.13 3.88
CA PHE A 96 -5.85 3.31 4.37
C PHE A 96 -6.65 2.01 4.35
N LEU A 97 -7.46 1.76 5.36
CA LEU A 97 -8.51 0.75 5.30
C LEU A 97 -9.60 1.13 4.30
N ASN A 98 -10.47 0.18 3.96
CA ASN A 98 -11.58 0.40 3.03
C ASN A 98 -12.61 1.44 3.53
N ASP A 99 -12.61 1.74 4.84
CA ASP A 99 -13.45 2.80 5.42
C ASP A 99 -13.03 4.21 4.95
N GLY A 100 -11.83 4.34 4.37
CA GLY A 100 -11.28 5.59 3.84
C GLY A 100 -10.90 6.62 4.89
N VAL A 101 -10.99 6.30 6.17
CA VAL A 101 -10.70 7.19 7.30
C VAL A 101 -9.64 6.64 8.25
N THR A 102 -9.49 5.33 8.36
CA THR A 102 -8.47 4.70 9.18
C THR A 102 -7.16 4.61 8.40
N LEU A 103 -6.13 5.24 8.92
CA LEU A 103 -4.79 5.36 8.33
C LEU A 103 -3.77 4.63 9.20
N TYR A 104 -3.01 3.73 8.57
CA TYR A 104 -1.75 3.19 9.08
C TYR A 104 -0.59 3.91 8.40
N PHE A 105 0.47 4.20 9.12
CA PHE A 105 1.68 4.81 8.59
C PHE A 105 2.87 4.51 9.49
N ALA A 106 4.07 4.73 9.00
CA ALA A 106 5.28 4.64 9.81
C ALA A 106 5.76 6.02 10.24
N SER A 107 6.21 6.15 11.48
CA SER A 107 6.89 7.35 11.99
C SER A 107 8.02 6.98 12.94
N ASN A 108 9.07 7.79 12.94
CA ASN A 108 10.15 7.73 13.91
C ASN A 108 10.01 8.80 15.02
N GLY A 109 8.81 9.36 15.15
CA GLY A 109 8.46 10.41 16.08
C GLY A 109 8.19 9.94 17.51
N GLU A 110 7.57 10.84 18.30
CA GLU A 110 7.24 10.58 19.70
C GLU A 110 6.34 9.35 19.84
N GLY A 111 6.73 8.44 20.73
CA GLY A 111 6.01 7.19 20.97
C GLY A 111 6.54 6.01 20.15
N SER A 112 7.56 6.19 19.30
CA SER A 112 8.27 5.08 18.67
C SER A 112 9.09 4.31 19.68
N ILE A 113 9.12 2.97 19.54
CA ILE A 113 9.89 2.05 20.40
C ILE A 113 11.31 1.88 19.85
N GLY A 114 11.44 1.89 18.52
CA GLY A 114 12.67 1.69 17.78
C GLY A 114 13.02 2.86 16.89
N GLY A 115 13.25 2.59 15.62
CA GLY A 115 13.37 3.60 14.58
C GLY A 115 11.99 4.00 14.06
N TYR A 116 11.68 3.63 12.81
CA TYR A 116 10.31 3.71 12.34
C TYR A 116 9.43 2.68 13.03
N ASP A 117 8.29 3.14 13.53
CA ASP A 117 7.23 2.31 14.09
C ASP A 117 5.94 2.53 13.32
N ILE A 118 5.07 1.53 13.30
CA ILE A 118 3.74 1.60 12.68
C ILE A 118 2.76 2.25 13.67
N PHE A 119 2.09 3.29 13.21
CA PHE A 119 1.03 3.99 13.93
C PHE A 119 -0.29 3.83 13.23
N ILE A 120 -1.38 3.96 13.99
CA ILE A 120 -2.75 4.00 13.50
C ILE A 120 -3.42 5.30 13.94
N THR A 121 -4.19 5.90 13.05
CA THR A 121 -5.03 7.05 13.36
C THR A 121 -6.32 7.03 12.55
N ARG A 122 -7.24 7.95 12.83
CA ARG A 122 -8.48 8.12 12.07
C ARG A 122 -8.70 9.57 11.72
N LEU A 123 -9.16 9.80 10.50
CA LEU A 123 -9.58 11.11 10.05
C LEU A 123 -10.95 11.44 10.66
N ASN A 124 -11.05 12.55 11.38
CA ASN A 124 -12.31 13.13 11.77
C ASN A 124 -12.87 13.96 10.61
N LEU A 125 -13.95 13.47 10.01
CA LEU A 125 -14.57 14.10 8.84
C LEU A 125 -15.27 15.42 9.14
N GLU A 126 -15.60 15.72 10.41
CA GLU A 126 -16.28 16.96 10.79
C GLU A 126 -15.34 18.17 10.71
N ASN A 127 -14.10 18.00 11.16
CA ASN A 127 -13.11 19.07 11.23
C ASN A 127 -11.91 18.88 10.28
N ASN A 128 -11.90 17.77 9.52
CA ASN A 128 -10.83 17.40 8.61
C ASN A 128 -9.44 17.37 9.28
N THR A 129 -9.36 16.78 10.48
CA THR A 129 -8.11 16.56 11.20
C THR A 129 -7.97 15.10 11.60
N TYR A 130 -6.74 14.63 11.74
CA TYR A 130 -6.50 13.28 12.27
C TYR A 130 -6.57 13.29 13.79
N LEU A 131 -7.09 12.22 14.37
CA LEU A 131 -7.00 11.95 15.80
C LEU A 131 -5.52 11.74 16.16
N LYS A 132 -5.18 11.84 17.47
CA LYS A 132 -3.81 11.55 17.92
C LYS A 132 -3.43 10.14 17.51
N PRO A 133 -2.33 9.96 16.75
CA PRO A 133 -1.87 8.65 16.35
C PRO A 133 -1.51 7.77 17.55
N GLU A 134 -1.82 6.50 17.45
CA GLU A 134 -1.48 5.48 18.45
C GLU A 134 -0.48 4.49 17.85
N ASN A 135 0.60 4.21 18.58
CA ASN A 135 1.53 3.14 18.24
C ASN A 135 0.81 1.79 18.29
N VAL A 136 0.88 0.98 17.22
CA VAL A 136 0.18 -0.31 17.16
C VAL A 136 0.76 -1.32 18.16
N GLY A 137 1.99 -1.09 18.63
CA GLY A 137 2.64 -1.89 19.66
C GLY A 137 3.21 -3.20 19.17
N MET A 138 3.81 -3.93 20.08
CA MET A 138 4.34 -5.27 19.81
C MET A 138 3.21 -6.27 19.56
N PRO A 139 3.41 -7.24 18.71
CA PRO A 139 4.66 -7.62 18.05
C PRO A 139 4.86 -6.95 16.67
N PHE A 140 3.99 -6.07 16.23
CA PHE A 140 4.15 -5.36 14.95
C PHE A 140 5.35 -4.43 15.01
N ASN A 141 5.41 -3.60 16.05
CA ASN A 141 6.55 -2.73 16.31
C ASN A 141 7.61 -3.44 17.16
N SER A 142 8.86 -3.10 16.93
CA SER A 142 10.03 -3.68 17.58
C SER A 142 11.04 -2.58 17.95
N ILE A 143 12.19 -2.95 18.47
CA ILE A 143 13.31 -2.02 18.72
C ILE A 143 14.06 -1.63 17.44
N TYR A 144 13.64 -2.11 16.29
CA TYR A 144 14.21 -1.86 14.97
C TYR A 144 13.24 -1.00 14.14
N ASN A 145 13.39 -1.02 12.81
CA ASN A 145 12.45 -0.30 11.95
C ASN A 145 11.32 -1.21 11.49
N ASP A 146 10.11 -0.73 11.67
CA ASP A 146 8.88 -1.36 11.21
C ASP A 146 8.17 -0.36 10.29
N TYR A 147 8.20 -0.65 8.97
CA TYR A 147 7.98 0.38 7.97
C TYR A 147 6.54 0.51 7.48
N MET A 148 5.83 -0.58 7.35
CA MET A 148 4.54 -0.55 6.68
C MET A 148 3.62 -1.64 7.16
N MET A 149 2.33 -1.31 7.26
CA MET A 149 1.25 -2.27 7.47
C MET A 149 0.21 -2.12 6.39
N ALA A 150 -0.30 -3.24 5.88
CA ALA A 150 -1.40 -3.30 4.95
C ALA A 150 -2.35 -4.44 5.35
N ILE A 151 -3.66 -4.25 5.17
CA ILE A 151 -4.68 -5.23 5.56
C ILE A 151 -5.67 -5.39 4.42
N ASP A 152 -5.87 -6.62 3.96
CA ASP A 152 -6.99 -7.00 3.12
C ASP A 152 -8.14 -7.46 4.01
N GLU A 153 -9.11 -6.58 4.22
CA GLU A 153 -10.25 -6.84 5.11
C GLU A 153 -11.17 -7.95 4.57
N MET A 154 -11.18 -8.19 3.25
CA MET A 154 -12.00 -9.24 2.66
C MET A 154 -11.39 -10.64 2.82
N LEU A 155 -10.08 -10.74 2.70
CA LEU A 155 -9.34 -11.98 2.90
C LEU A 155 -9.00 -12.19 4.38
N ASN A 156 -9.22 -11.19 5.22
CA ASN A 156 -8.83 -11.17 6.62
C ASN A 156 -7.33 -11.50 6.81
N ILE A 157 -6.49 -10.88 5.98
CA ILE A 157 -5.03 -11.07 6.00
C ILE A 157 -4.37 -9.70 6.07
N GLY A 158 -3.36 -9.59 6.93
CA GLY A 158 -2.52 -8.41 7.02
C GLY A 158 -1.06 -8.73 6.71
N TRP A 159 -0.32 -7.70 6.35
CA TRP A 159 1.13 -7.73 6.12
C TRP A 159 1.77 -6.57 6.84
N PHE A 160 2.95 -6.80 7.38
CA PHE A 160 3.80 -5.71 7.82
C PHE A 160 5.25 -5.97 7.43
N VAL A 161 6.03 -4.91 7.32
CA VAL A 161 7.42 -4.93 6.87
C VAL A 161 8.32 -4.48 7.99
N SER A 162 9.38 -5.25 8.25
CA SER A 162 10.34 -4.98 9.32
C SER A 162 11.76 -5.35 8.92
N ASP A 163 12.74 -4.61 9.41
CA ASP A 163 14.16 -4.97 9.31
C ASP A 163 14.70 -5.66 10.57
N ARG A 164 13.82 -6.11 11.48
CA ARG A 164 14.19 -6.71 12.79
C ARG A 164 15.15 -7.89 12.72
N GLU A 165 15.24 -8.57 11.58
CA GLU A 165 16.25 -9.62 11.37
C GLU A 165 17.66 -9.07 11.12
N GLN A 166 17.79 -7.74 10.95
CA GLN A 166 19.06 -7.02 10.79
C GLN A 166 19.97 -7.59 9.68
N ILE A 167 19.38 -8.11 8.61
CA ILE A 167 20.11 -8.56 7.42
C ILE A 167 20.39 -7.35 6.53
N PRO A 168 21.65 -6.99 6.27
CA PRO A 168 21.99 -5.80 5.50
C PRO A 168 21.27 -5.71 4.15
N GLY A 169 20.60 -4.58 3.89
CA GLY A 169 19.87 -4.32 2.64
C GLY A 169 18.64 -5.20 2.43
N LYS A 170 18.12 -5.82 3.49
CA LYS A 170 16.92 -6.66 3.42
C LYS A 170 15.91 -6.28 4.48
N VAL A 171 14.64 -6.40 4.12
CA VAL A 171 13.51 -6.35 5.03
C VAL A 171 12.75 -7.66 4.96
N THR A 172 12.06 -8.00 6.04
CA THR A 172 11.19 -9.18 6.11
C THR A 172 9.74 -8.74 6.06
N ILE A 173 8.96 -9.40 5.23
CA ILE A 173 7.51 -9.21 5.16
C ILE A 173 6.87 -10.32 5.99
N TYR A 174 6.11 -9.92 7.00
CA TYR A 174 5.35 -10.82 7.86
C TYR A 174 3.88 -10.80 7.44
N LEU A 175 3.28 -11.98 7.33
CA LEU A 175 1.84 -12.13 7.18
C LEU A 175 1.22 -12.40 8.54
N PHE A 176 0.03 -11.85 8.76
CA PHE A 176 -0.74 -12.11 9.96
C PHE A 176 -2.24 -12.17 9.66
N ILE A 177 -2.97 -12.81 10.54
CA ILE A 177 -4.44 -12.78 10.53
C ILE A 177 -4.87 -11.73 11.53
N PRO A 178 -5.54 -10.64 11.10
CA PRO A 178 -6.05 -9.62 12.00
C PRO A 178 -7.03 -10.23 13.02
N ASN A 179 -6.92 -9.81 14.27
CA ASN A 179 -7.91 -10.13 15.29
C ASN A 179 -9.02 -9.09 15.28
N GLU A 180 -10.24 -9.50 15.61
CA GLU A 180 -11.40 -8.59 15.74
C GLU A 180 -11.19 -7.54 16.82
N SER A 181 -10.37 -7.82 17.82
CA SER A 181 -10.07 -6.90 18.91
C SER A 181 -8.62 -6.95 19.34
N LYS A 182 -8.11 -5.84 19.90
CA LYS A 182 -6.79 -5.77 20.50
C LYS A 182 -6.73 -6.72 21.71
N GLN A 183 -5.89 -7.72 21.62
CA GLN A 183 -5.65 -8.63 22.76
C GLN A 183 -4.63 -8.00 23.72
N THR A 184 -5.01 -7.93 24.97
CA THR A 184 -4.09 -7.58 26.05
C THR A 184 -3.73 -8.85 26.82
N TYR A 185 -2.45 -9.02 27.08
CA TYR A 185 -1.96 -10.17 27.82
C TYR A 185 -1.74 -9.78 29.28
N ASN A 186 -2.24 -10.60 30.21
CA ASN A 186 -1.85 -10.48 31.60
C ASN A 186 -0.47 -11.12 31.77
N ILE A 187 0.51 -10.30 32.14
CA ILE A 187 1.93 -10.71 32.25
C ILE A 187 2.12 -11.89 33.21
N ASP A 188 1.30 -11.97 34.27
CA ASP A 188 1.39 -13.01 35.29
C ASP A 188 0.85 -14.37 34.84
N GLU A 189 0.05 -14.41 33.76
CA GLU A 189 -0.58 -15.63 33.25
C GLU A 189 0.16 -16.25 32.06
N ILE A 190 1.11 -15.53 31.47
CA ILE A 190 1.82 -15.99 30.27
C ILE A 190 2.92 -16.99 30.65
N LYS A 191 2.73 -18.24 30.25
CA LYS A 191 3.74 -19.30 30.39
C LYS A 191 4.86 -19.23 29.37
N THR A 192 4.68 -18.48 28.29
CA THR A 192 5.62 -18.33 27.18
C THR A 192 6.54 -17.13 27.41
N ASP A 193 7.76 -17.18 26.91
CA ASP A 193 8.67 -16.05 26.96
C ASP A 193 8.11 -14.86 26.15
N ILE A 194 7.57 -13.85 26.86
CA ILE A 194 6.97 -12.63 26.29
C ILE A 194 7.94 -11.94 25.33
N LYS A 195 9.25 -11.97 25.63
CA LYS A 195 10.26 -11.36 24.76
C LYS A 195 10.36 -12.11 23.43
N SER A 196 10.22 -13.42 23.46
CA SER A 196 10.21 -14.24 22.25
C SER A 196 8.98 -13.93 21.38
N LEU A 197 7.80 -13.80 21.99
CA LEU A 197 6.57 -13.41 21.28
C LEU A 197 6.66 -11.98 20.72
N ALA A 198 7.12 -11.02 21.51
CA ALA A 198 7.26 -9.62 21.09
C ALA A 198 8.24 -9.46 19.92
N LEU A 199 9.32 -10.23 19.89
CA LEU A 199 10.34 -10.21 18.84
C LEU A 199 10.03 -11.16 17.67
N ILE A 200 8.96 -11.94 17.76
CA ILE A 200 8.59 -12.96 16.75
C ILE A 200 9.78 -13.90 16.45
N ARG A 201 10.47 -14.38 17.50
CA ARG A 201 11.59 -15.31 17.31
C ARG A 201 11.15 -16.63 16.71
N SER A 202 9.94 -17.07 16.99
CA SER A 202 9.31 -18.24 16.40
C SER A 202 7.89 -17.91 15.98
N ILE A 203 7.62 -18.00 14.69
CA ILE A 203 6.28 -17.81 14.14
C ILE A 203 5.35 -18.93 14.60
N ARG A 204 5.84 -20.15 14.67
CA ARG A 204 5.05 -21.31 15.08
C ARG A 204 4.54 -21.19 16.52
N GLU A 205 5.27 -20.54 17.41
CA GLU A 205 4.84 -20.27 18.78
C GLU A 205 3.66 -19.30 18.88
N SER A 206 3.43 -18.51 17.82
CA SER A 206 2.27 -17.63 17.72
C SER A 206 1.00 -18.34 17.23
N TRP A 207 1.12 -19.61 16.81
CA TRP A 207 -0.02 -20.37 16.29
C TRP A 207 -0.74 -21.09 17.43
N PRO A 208 -2.09 -21.21 17.38
CA PRO A 208 -2.81 -22.13 18.23
C PRO A 208 -2.32 -23.56 18.06
N GLU A 209 -2.40 -24.38 19.11
CA GLU A 209 -1.89 -25.76 19.10
C GLU A 209 -2.44 -26.62 17.96
N ASN A 210 -3.66 -26.35 17.48
CA ASN A 210 -4.33 -27.09 16.41
C ASN A 210 -4.54 -26.29 15.13
N ALA A 211 -3.80 -25.19 14.93
CA ALA A 211 -3.98 -24.37 13.74
C ALA A 211 -3.41 -25.07 12.50
N ASP A 212 -4.23 -25.17 11.47
CA ASP A 212 -3.84 -25.58 10.12
C ASP A 212 -4.09 -24.43 9.15
N TYR A 213 -3.02 -23.89 8.56
CA TYR A 213 -3.07 -22.80 7.59
C TYR A 213 -2.72 -23.27 6.17
N THR A 214 -2.76 -24.58 5.92
CA THR A 214 -2.38 -25.17 4.62
C THR A 214 -3.24 -24.59 3.49
N ASP A 215 -4.55 -24.50 3.69
CA ASP A 215 -5.47 -23.93 2.69
C ASP A 215 -5.21 -22.45 2.43
N LEU A 216 -4.93 -21.68 3.48
CA LEU A 216 -4.60 -20.26 3.36
C LEU A 216 -3.28 -20.06 2.61
N LEU A 217 -2.26 -20.87 2.91
CA LEU A 217 -0.99 -20.87 2.19
C LEU A 217 -1.16 -21.22 0.72
N GLN A 218 -1.97 -22.24 0.42
CA GLN A 218 -2.29 -22.62 -0.96
C GLN A 218 -3.05 -21.51 -1.70
N GLN A 219 -3.99 -20.83 -1.03
CA GLN A 219 -4.67 -19.67 -1.59
C GLN A 219 -3.69 -18.54 -1.91
N LEU A 220 -2.76 -18.24 -1.00
CA LEU A 220 -1.73 -17.22 -1.21
C LEU A 220 -0.75 -17.60 -2.34
N ASP A 221 -0.37 -18.86 -2.45
CA ASP A 221 0.48 -19.33 -3.56
C ASP A 221 -0.26 -19.34 -4.90
N ASN A 222 -1.57 -19.56 -4.87
CA ASN A 222 -2.44 -19.51 -6.06
C ASN A 222 -2.79 -18.08 -6.48
N ILE A 223 -2.64 -17.10 -5.60
CA ILE A 223 -2.63 -15.69 -5.97
C ILE A 223 -1.33 -15.46 -6.76
N LYS A 224 -1.27 -16.01 -7.98
CA LYS A 224 -0.21 -15.75 -8.93
C LYS A 224 -0.16 -14.25 -9.16
N GLU A 225 1.05 -13.74 -9.38
CA GLU A 225 1.23 -12.38 -9.93
C GLU A 225 0.13 -12.16 -10.96
N PRO A 226 -0.67 -11.10 -10.85
CA PRO A 226 -1.66 -10.83 -11.87
C PRO A 226 -0.87 -10.94 -13.16
N GLN A 227 -1.30 -11.83 -14.05
CA GLN A 227 -0.85 -11.77 -15.42
C GLN A 227 -0.94 -10.31 -15.73
N LYS A 228 0.20 -9.64 -16.09
CA LYS A 228 0.19 -8.25 -16.56
C LYS A 228 -1.09 -8.15 -17.36
N GLU A 229 -2.14 -7.62 -16.75
CA GLU A 229 -3.32 -7.27 -17.51
C GLU A 229 -2.70 -6.38 -18.56
N THR A 230 -2.58 -6.90 -19.75
CA THR A 230 -2.12 -6.12 -20.89
C THR A 230 -3.09 -4.96 -20.87
N ARG A 231 -2.61 -3.82 -20.35
CA ARG A 231 -3.43 -2.61 -20.31
C ARG A 231 -4.05 -2.55 -21.67
N PRO A 232 -5.36 -2.44 -21.78
CA PRO A 232 -5.96 -2.41 -23.09
C PRO A 232 -5.25 -1.29 -23.85
N ASP A 233 -4.74 -1.58 -25.05
CA ASP A 233 -4.01 -0.62 -25.87
C ASP A 233 -4.73 0.72 -25.98
N PHE A 234 -6.01 0.72 -25.66
CA PHE A 234 -6.89 1.88 -25.59
C PHE A 234 -8.22 1.52 -24.90
N ILE A 235 -8.93 2.54 -24.44
CA ILE A 235 -10.33 2.46 -24.02
C ILE A 235 -11.11 3.40 -24.93
N PHE A 236 -11.97 2.85 -25.76
CA PHE A 236 -12.88 3.62 -26.61
C PHE A 236 -14.30 3.46 -26.10
N ALA A 237 -14.79 4.51 -25.41
CA ALA A 237 -16.14 4.54 -24.90
C ALA A 237 -17.16 4.68 -26.06
N ILE A 238 -18.13 3.77 -26.08
CA ILE A 238 -19.25 3.83 -27.02
C ILE A 238 -20.46 4.40 -26.27
N TYR A 239 -21.60 3.90 -26.42
CA TYR A 239 -22.83 4.31 -25.75
C TYR A 239 -23.18 3.34 -24.61
N ASN A 240 -23.81 3.81 -23.53
CA ASN A 240 -24.27 3.00 -22.40
C ASN A 240 -23.17 2.21 -21.63
N GLY A 241 -21.97 2.78 -21.46
CA GLY A 241 -20.93 2.15 -20.66
C GLY A 241 -20.19 1.00 -21.36
N ILE A 242 -20.48 0.75 -22.65
CA ILE A 242 -19.74 -0.23 -23.45
C ILE A 242 -18.41 0.39 -23.87
N HIS A 243 -17.31 -0.33 -23.65
CA HIS A 243 -15.96 0.11 -24.01
C HIS A 243 -15.29 -0.92 -24.92
N TYR A 244 -14.67 -0.44 -26.01
CA TYR A 244 -13.74 -1.25 -26.79
C TYR A 244 -12.33 -1.09 -26.25
N THR A 245 -11.64 -2.19 -26.09
CA THR A 245 -10.27 -2.29 -25.58
C THR A 245 -9.30 -2.90 -26.57
N LYS A 246 -9.84 -3.51 -27.64
CA LYS A 246 -9.09 -4.13 -28.72
C LYS A 246 -9.65 -3.71 -30.07
N LEU A 247 -8.77 -3.64 -31.09
CA LEU A 247 -9.17 -3.24 -32.44
C LEU A 247 -10.10 -4.23 -33.14
N ASP A 248 -10.09 -5.49 -32.74
CA ASP A 248 -10.98 -6.54 -33.28
C ASP A 248 -12.43 -6.41 -32.82
N GLN A 249 -12.67 -5.64 -31.75
CA GLN A 249 -14.02 -5.35 -31.27
C GLN A 249 -14.79 -4.37 -32.14
N PHE A 250 -14.11 -3.64 -33.02
CA PHE A 250 -14.79 -2.76 -33.98
C PHE A 250 -15.48 -3.57 -35.08
N VAL A 251 -16.80 -3.57 -35.09
CA VAL A 251 -17.61 -4.26 -36.08
C VAL A 251 -17.44 -3.66 -37.48
N SER A 252 -17.26 -2.33 -37.58
CA SER A 252 -17.01 -1.63 -38.83
C SER A 252 -15.52 -1.44 -39.08
N LEU A 253 -15.05 -1.93 -40.22
CA LEU A 253 -13.66 -1.73 -40.68
C LEU A 253 -13.32 -0.24 -40.85
N GLU A 254 -14.28 0.54 -41.32
CA GLU A 254 -14.14 1.98 -41.50
C GLU A 254 -13.97 2.69 -40.17
N ALA A 255 -14.79 2.37 -39.14
CA ALA A 255 -14.69 2.91 -37.80
C ALA A 255 -13.34 2.56 -37.16
N ARG A 256 -12.86 1.33 -37.34
CA ARG A 256 -11.53 0.89 -36.91
C ARG A 256 -10.42 1.71 -37.54
N ASN A 257 -10.45 1.93 -38.85
CA ASN A 257 -9.45 2.69 -39.58
C ASN A 257 -9.45 4.19 -39.16
N LEU A 258 -10.63 4.78 -38.95
CA LEU A 258 -10.78 6.15 -38.46
C LEU A 258 -10.20 6.29 -37.05
N TYR A 259 -10.44 5.31 -36.18
CA TYR A 259 -9.88 5.31 -34.83
C TYR A 259 -8.35 5.25 -34.86
N VAL A 260 -7.75 4.35 -35.65
CA VAL A 260 -6.28 4.24 -35.79
C VAL A 260 -5.68 5.54 -36.29
N LYS A 261 -6.28 6.15 -37.34
CA LYS A 261 -5.85 7.42 -37.89
C LYS A 261 -5.95 8.58 -36.87
N SER A 262 -7.02 8.60 -36.07
CA SER A 262 -7.19 9.59 -34.98
C SER A 262 -6.08 9.47 -33.94
N LYS A 263 -5.71 8.23 -33.55
CA LYS A 263 -4.64 7.97 -32.59
C LYS A 263 -3.27 8.43 -33.12
N GLU A 264 -3.01 8.22 -34.39
CA GLU A 264 -1.78 8.64 -35.06
C GLU A 264 -1.66 10.18 -35.15
N LEU A 265 -2.77 10.85 -35.49
CA LEU A 265 -2.82 12.31 -35.52
C LEU A 265 -2.58 12.92 -34.13
N ARG A 266 -3.18 12.36 -33.07
CA ARG A 266 -2.95 12.80 -31.69
C ARG A 266 -1.48 12.65 -31.29
N LYS A 267 -0.83 11.53 -31.66
CA LYS A 267 0.58 11.32 -31.39
C LYS A 267 1.46 12.38 -32.08
N ASN A 268 1.11 12.73 -33.32
CA ASN A 268 1.82 13.78 -34.07
C ASN A 268 1.63 15.17 -33.45
N ILE A 269 0.43 15.48 -32.94
CA ILE A 269 0.15 16.74 -32.25
C ILE A 269 1.04 16.85 -31.00
N ILE A 270 1.05 15.82 -30.15
CA ILE A 270 1.89 15.80 -28.93
C ILE A 270 3.37 15.96 -29.27
N GLN A 271 3.85 15.34 -30.36
CA GLN A 271 5.25 15.49 -30.80
C GLN A 271 5.58 16.90 -31.28
N ILE A 272 4.61 17.61 -31.83
CA ILE A 272 4.78 19.00 -32.28
C ILE A 272 4.75 19.94 -31.06
N GLU A 273 3.82 19.74 -30.16
CA GLU A 273 3.70 20.54 -28.92
C GLU A 273 4.92 20.38 -27.99
N THR A 274 5.58 19.22 -27.98
CA THR A 274 6.82 19.00 -27.22
C THR A 274 8.07 19.59 -27.87
N LYS A 275 7.97 20.08 -29.10
CA LYS A 275 9.09 20.72 -29.85
C LYS A 275 8.99 22.26 -29.91
N LEU A 276 7.90 22.80 -29.43
CA LEU A 276 7.66 24.23 -29.27
C LEU A 276 7.99 24.69 -27.86
#